data_214d1563b8a28a77d0aaeb8cbea1b7f9
#
_entry.id   214d1563b8a28a77d0aaeb8cbea1b7f9
#
_cell.length_a   1.000
_cell.length_b   1.000
_cell.length_c   1.000
_cell.angle_alpha   90.00
_cell.angle_beta   90.00
_cell.angle_gamma   90.00
#
_symmetry.space_group_name_H-M   'P 1'
#
loop_
_entity.id
_entity.type
_entity.pdbx_description
1 polymer ?
#
loop_
_entity_poly.entity_id
_entity_poly.type
_entity_poly.pdbx_seq_one_letter_code
_entity_poly.pdbx_strand_id
1 'polypeptide(L)'
;MSNKKQLRIGLIGTGFMGRTHSNGYNRVDNFFPELQYSPVLKAVCSRNKEKVQAFADQWGYESIETDWKALIARDDIDAVDICTPNDMHAEIAIAAAKAGKMILCEKPLARTLAESKGMLDAVEKAGIKNTVWYNYRRLPAVSLAKQIIDSGKLGKIFHYRANFLQDWTISADVPQGGTAAWRLDAEAAGSGVTGDLLAHCIDTAMWLNGGIKDVSAVTETFIKERMHQVTGKVQKVGIDDACIFHCHFDNGSLGLFESTRYARGHKALYTFEINGEHASIRWDLHDLNRLEYFDHRDESIVRGWRSIHVTDGDQPYMDKWWVPGLGIGYEHSFIHQVADFLKSLEAGEDCHPTFKDAYETQKVCEAVIDSANSKSWKDTGVEWKEK
;
A
#
# COMPACT_ATOMS: atom_id res chain seq x y z
N MET A 1 26.31 -20.56 -11.43
CA MET A 1 25.43 -19.39 -11.28
C MET A 1 24.22 -19.64 -12.15
N SER A 2 23.02 -19.67 -11.60
CA SER A 2 21.78 -19.82 -12.36
C SER A 2 21.68 -18.67 -13.37
N ASN A 3 21.38 -19.00 -14.63
CA ASN A 3 21.27 -18.00 -15.71
C ASN A 3 19.88 -17.34 -15.63
N LYS A 4 19.63 -16.60 -14.51
CA LYS A 4 18.37 -15.90 -14.29
C LYS A 4 18.18 -14.79 -15.34
N LYS A 5 16.94 -14.58 -15.74
CA LYS A 5 16.58 -13.42 -16.59
C LYS A 5 16.70 -12.15 -15.77
N GLN A 6 17.40 -11.17 -16.26
CA GLN A 6 17.52 -9.86 -15.60
C GLN A 6 16.22 -9.07 -15.79
N LEU A 7 15.72 -8.46 -14.71
CA LEU A 7 14.70 -7.44 -14.71
C LEU A 7 15.36 -6.10 -14.34
N ARG A 8 15.58 -5.25 -15.33
CA ARG A 8 16.32 -3.99 -15.16
C ARG A 8 15.41 -2.89 -14.65
N ILE A 9 15.62 -2.50 -13.39
CA ILE A 9 14.78 -1.56 -12.64
C ILE A 9 15.30 -0.13 -12.80
N GLY A 10 14.40 0.79 -13.15
CA GLY A 10 14.59 2.23 -13.03
C GLY A 10 13.74 2.77 -11.89
N LEU A 11 14.36 3.22 -10.78
CA LEU A 11 13.68 3.79 -9.64
C LEU A 11 13.56 5.31 -9.76
N ILE A 12 12.38 5.86 -9.53
CA ILE A 12 12.14 7.32 -9.52
C ILE A 12 11.70 7.75 -8.12
N GLY A 13 12.57 8.48 -7.41
CA GLY A 13 12.35 8.92 -6.05
C GLY A 13 13.25 8.25 -5.02
N THR A 14 14.05 9.04 -4.30
CA THR A 14 15.09 8.59 -3.35
C THR A 14 14.69 8.81 -1.88
N GLY A 15 13.39 8.93 -1.61
CA GLY A 15 12.84 9.12 -0.28
C GLY A 15 12.84 7.83 0.56
N PHE A 16 12.00 7.83 1.62
CA PHE A 16 11.84 6.67 2.48
C PHE A 16 11.43 5.41 1.70
N MET A 17 10.45 5.54 0.79
CA MET A 17 9.98 4.39 0.01
C MET A 17 11.05 3.91 -0.99
N GLY A 18 11.78 4.82 -1.65
CA GLY A 18 12.86 4.43 -2.53
C GLY A 18 13.94 3.58 -1.83
N ARG A 19 14.27 3.89 -0.55
CA ARG A 19 15.18 3.07 0.26
C ARG A 19 14.61 1.68 0.55
N THR A 20 13.32 1.63 0.87
CA THR A 20 12.62 0.38 1.22
C THR A 20 12.54 -0.55 0.01
N HIS A 21 12.21 -0.01 -1.17
CA HIS A 21 12.16 -0.78 -2.41
C HIS A 21 13.54 -1.25 -2.85
N SER A 22 14.55 -0.37 -2.78
CA SER A 22 15.94 -0.76 -3.08
C SER A 22 16.43 -1.92 -2.20
N ASN A 23 16.07 -1.90 -0.90
CA ASN A 23 16.33 -3.02 0.00
C ASN A 23 15.60 -4.29 -0.45
N GLY A 24 14.34 -4.18 -0.88
CA GLY A 24 13.55 -5.31 -1.39
C GLY A 24 14.21 -5.95 -2.61
N TYR A 25 14.59 -5.17 -3.60
CA TYR A 25 15.29 -5.65 -4.80
C TYR A 25 16.64 -6.31 -4.47
N ASN A 26 17.44 -5.73 -3.58
CA ASN A 26 18.74 -6.25 -3.20
C ASN A 26 18.67 -7.56 -2.40
N ARG A 27 17.53 -7.88 -1.78
CA ARG A 27 17.39 -9.03 -0.89
C ARG A 27 16.65 -10.21 -1.50
N VAL A 28 15.79 -9.97 -2.49
CA VAL A 28 14.88 -11.01 -2.99
C VAL A 28 15.61 -12.25 -3.50
N ASP A 29 16.70 -12.11 -4.24
CA ASP A 29 17.45 -13.24 -4.77
C ASP A 29 18.07 -14.16 -3.71
N ASN A 30 18.39 -13.60 -2.54
CA ASN A 30 18.99 -14.35 -1.45
C ASN A 30 17.99 -15.28 -0.76
N PHE A 31 16.72 -14.88 -0.71
CA PHE A 31 15.67 -15.61 0.00
C PHE A 31 14.70 -16.35 -0.91
N PHE A 32 14.67 -15.97 -2.21
CA PHE A 32 13.87 -16.61 -3.25
C PHE A 32 14.77 -17.07 -4.41
N PRO A 33 15.76 -17.93 -4.16
CA PRO A 33 16.75 -18.33 -5.17
C PRO A 33 16.14 -19.12 -6.33
N GLU A 34 14.96 -19.73 -6.13
CA GLU A 34 14.22 -20.50 -7.14
C GLU A 34 13.64 -19.64 -8.26
N LEU A 35 13.46 -18.33 -8.06
CA LEU A 35 12.89 -17.45 -9.07
C LEU A 35 13.78 -17.38 -10.33
N GLN A 36 13.14 -17.35 -11.49
CA GLN A 36 13.82 -17.27 -12.79
C GLN A 36 14.29 -15.85 -13.15
N TYR A 37 13.66 -14.85 -12.54
CA TYR A 37 14.04 -13.44 -12.72
C TYR A 37 14.90 -12.96 -11.54
N SER A 38 15.83 -12.04 -11.85
CA SER A 38 16.67 -11.35 -10.89
C SER A 38 16.57 -9.84 -11.14
N PRO A 39 16.19 -9.02 -10.16
CA PRO A 39 16.17 -7.57 -10.34
C PRO A 39 17.58 -7.03 -10.40
N VAL A 40 17.80 -6.09 -11.32
CA VAL A 40 19.04 -5.33 -11.46
C VAL A 40 18.73 -3.86 -11.21
N LEU A 41 19.40 -3.25 -10.26
CA LEU A 41 19.26 -1.82 -9.94
C LEU A 41 19.97 -0.99 -11.02
N LYS A 42 19.30 -0.80 -12.17
CA LYS A 42 19.92 -0.25 -13.39
C LYS A 42 20.11 1.24 -13.34
N ALA A 43 19.09 1.97 -12.91
CA ALA A 43 19.17 3.42 -12.77
C ALA A 43 18.29 3.93 -11.63
N VAL A 44 18.71 5.02 -11.00
CA VAL A 44 17.88 5.75 -10.04
C VAL A 44 17.80 7.23 -10.41
N CYS A 45 16.61 7.82 -10.23
CA CYS A 45 16.34 9.19 -10.61
C CYS A 45 15.87 10.05 -9.43
N SER A 46 16.49 11.21 -9.27
CA SER A 46 15.91 12.33 -8.50
C SER A 46 16.54 13.66 -8.94
N ARG A 47 15.84 14.77 -8.70
CA ARG A 47 16.23 16.11 -9.19
C ARG A 47 17.59 16.62 -8.70
N ASN A 48 18.05 16.19 -7.54
CA ASN A 48 19.33 16.63 -6.98
C ASN A 48 20.42 15.62 -7.31
N LYS A 49 21.38 16.02 -8.16
CA LYS A 49 22.46 15.17 -8.68
C LYS A 49 23.34 14.57 -7.57
N GLU A 50 23.71 15.36 -6.57
CA GLU A 50 24.59 14.89 -5.49
C GLU A 50 23.87 13.86 -4.61
N LYS A 51 22.61 14.13 -4.26
CA LYS A 51 21.80 13.21 -3.44
C LYS A 51 21.50 11.91 -4.17
N VAL A 52 21.18 11.96 -5.47
CA VAL A 52 20.90 10.76 -6.25
C VAL A 52 22.14 9.92 -6.47
N GLN A 53 23.33 10.56 -6.65
CA GLN A 53 24.59 9.84 -6.74
C GLN A 53 24.93 9.12 -5.42
N ALA A 54 24.84 9.82 -4.28
CA ALA A 54 25.06 9.20 -2.98
C ALA A 54 24.07 8.02 -2.71
N PHE A 55 22.83 8.16 -3.16
CA PHE A 55 21.86 7.08 -3.08
C PHE A 55 22.21 5.90 -4.00
N ALA A 56 22.65 6.16 -5.22
CA ALA A 56 23.10 5.13 -6.17
C ALA A 56 24.29 4.35 -5.61
N ASP A 57 25.29 5.05 -5.08
CA ASP A 57 26.48 4.45 -4.47
C ASP A 57 26.11 3.57 -3.26
N GLN A 58 25.17 4.04 -2.43
CA GLN A 58 24.74 3.32 -1.24
C GLN A 58 23.97 2.02 -1.57
N TRP A 59 23.12 2.04 -2.59
CA TRP A 59 22.21 0.93 -2.91
C TRP A 59 22.68 0.06 -4.06
N GLY A 60 23.74 0.46 -4.78
CA GLY A 60 24.31 -0.32 -5.87
C GLY A 60 23.62 -0.12 -7.22
N TYR A 61 23.07 1.07 -7.49
CA TYR A 61 22.57 1.40 -8.82
C TYR A 61 23.74 1.63 -9.80
N GLU A 62 23.61 1.07 -11.01
CA GLU A 62 24.65 1.21 -12.03
C GLU A 62 24.79 2.63 -12.58
N SER A 63 23.73 3.44 -12.53
CA SER A 63 23.69 4.79 -13.10
C SER A 63 22.65 5.69 -12.43
N ILE A 64 22.74 6.98 -12.70
CA ILE A 64 21.79 7.98 -12.20
C ILE A 64 21.17 8.78 -13.34
N GLU A 65 19.96 9.29 -13.09
CA GLU A 65 19.30 10.30 -13.90
C GLU A 65 18.82 11.46 -13.02
N THR A 66 18.76 12.67 -13.59
CA THR A 66 18.19 13.84 -12.89
C THR A 66 16.84 14.26 -13.46
N ASP A 67 16.44 13.66 -14.55
CA ASP A 67 15.15 13.80 -15.21
C ASP A 67 14.51 12.42 -15.39
N TRP A 68 13.33 12.22 -14.85
CA TRP A 68 12.61 10.96 -14.97
C TRP A 68 12.20 10.62 -16.42
N LYS A 69 12.06 11.65 -17.28
CA LYS A 69 11.80 11.45 -18.72
C LYS A 69 12.98 10.78 -19.42
N ALA A 70 14.19 11.20 -19.05
CA ALA A 70 15.41 10.57 -19.56
C ALA A 70 15.51 9.10 -19.10
N LEU A 71 15.17 8.80 -17.83
CA LEU A 71 15.16 7.43 -17.33
C LEU A 71 14.16 6.55 -18.10
N ILE A 72 12.92 7.02 -18.32
CA ILE A 72 11.89 6.26 -19.05
C ILE A 72 12.29 6.01 -20.51
N ALA A 73 12.98 6.93 -21.14
CA ALA A 73 13.41 6.82 -22.54
C ALA A 73 14.55 5.80 -22.77
N ARG A 74 15.14 5.24 -21.73
CA ARG A 74 16.26 4.30 -21.82
C ARG A 74 15.79 2.91 -22.27
N ASP A 75 16.47 2.31 -23.23
CA ASP A 75 16.21 0.96 -23.74
C ASP A 75 16.71 -0.13 -22.78
N ASP A 76 17.60 0.23 -21.83
CA ASP A 76 18.15 -0.68 -20.85
C ASP A 76 17.38 -0.70 -19.51
N ILE A 77 16.12 -0.21 -19.49
CA ILE A 77 15.17 -0.29 -18.39
C ILE A 77 13.97 -1.15 -18.82
N ASP A 78 13.61 -2.15 -18.02
CA ASP A 78 12.45 -3.02 -18.26
C ASP A 78 11.23 -2.58 -17.44
N ALA A 79 11.45 -2.16 -16.20
CA ALA A 79 10.42 -1.76 -15.27
C ALA A 79 10.76 -0.43 -14.58
N VAL A 80 9.75 0.42 -14.41
CA VAL A 80 9.85 1.70 -13.70
C VAL A 80 9.16 1.57 -12.35
N ASP A 81 9.87 1.88 -11.28
CA ASP A 81 9.34 1.90 -9.91
C ASP A 81 9.19 3.35 -9.44
N ILE A 82 7.96 3.77 -9.14
CA ILE A 82 7.57 5.14 -8.86
C ILE A 82 7.39 5.34 -7.36
N CYS A 83 8.36 6.05 -6.74
CA CYS A 83 8.44 6.37 -5.30
C CYS A 83 8.40 7.87 -5.03
N THR A 84 7.75 8.63 -5.90
CA THR A 84 7.61 10.09 -5.81
C THR A 84 6.46 10.50 -4.88
N PRO A 85 6.26 11.80 -4.57
CA PRO A 85 4.99 12.31 -4.08
C PRO A 85 3.84 12.02 -5.06
N ASN A 86 2.61 11.97 -4.53
CA ASN A 86 1.42 11.51 -5.27
C ASN A 86 1.12 12.32 -6.54
N ASP A 87 1.44 13.62 -6.52
CA ASP A 87 1.23 14.55 -7.65
C ASP A 87 2.00 14.18 -8.92
N MET A 88 3.03 13.36 -8.79
CA MET A 88 3.86 12.93 -9.91
C MET A 88 3.48 11.53 -10.45
N HIS A 89 2.72 10.73 -9.71
CA HIS A 89 2.42 9.34 -10.06
C HIS A 89 1.79 9.22 -11.45
N ALA A 90 0.75 10.02 -11.73
CA ALA A 90 -0.01 9.90 -12.96
C ALA A 90 0.83 10.26 -14.20
N GLU A 91 1.56 11.38 -14.17
CA GLU A 91 2.37 11.81 -15.31
C GLU A 91 3.45 10.77 -15.63
N ILE A 92 4.16 10.29 -14.60
CA ILE A 92 5.24 9.31 -14.76
C ILE A 92 4.69 7.96 -15.24
N ALA A 93 3.63 7.44 -14.61
CA ALA A 93 3.06 6.14 -14.96
C ALA A 93 2.50 6.12 -16.40
N ILE A 94 1.79 7.17 -16.81
CA ILE A 94 1.26 7.30 -18.18
C ILE A 94 2.41 7.36 -19.21
N ALA A 95 3.50 8.07 -18.88
CA ALA A 95 4.66 8.12 -19.76
C ALA A 95 5.39 6.77 -19.85
N ALA A 96 5.55 6.08 -18.71
CA ALA A 96 6.16 4.75 -18.67
C ALA A 96 5.32 3.71 -19.45
N ALA A 97 3.98 3.75 -19.31
CA ALA A 97 3.07 2.91 -20.07
C ALA A 97 3.21 3.13 -21.59
N LYS A 98 3.26 4.39 -22.03
CA LYS A 98 3.47 4.74 -23.45
C LYS A 98 4.81 4.27 -23.98
N ALA A 99 5.84 4.19 -23.13
CA ALA A 99 7.16 3.68 -23.46
C ALA A 99 7.25 2.14 -23.37
N GLY A 100 6.15 1.44 -23.06
CA GLY A 100 6.11 -0.02 -22.96
C GLY A 100 6.83 -0.59 -21.73
N LYS A 101 7.09 0.24 -20.69
CA LYS A 101 7.76 -0.20 -19.47
C LYS A 101 6.74 -0.81 -18.50
N MET A 102 7.11 -1.92 -17.84
CA MET A 102 6.36 -2.41 -16.68
C MET A 102 6.39 -1.38 -15.57
N ILE A 103 5.34 -1.33 -14.72
CA ILE A 103 5.21 -0.27 -13.71
C ILE A 103 4.92 -0.85 -12.34
N LEU A 104 5.73 -0.46 -11.35
CA LEU A 104 5.47 -0.60 -9.94
C LEU A 104 5.25 0.82 -9.39
N CYS A 105 4.15 1.07 -8.71
CA CYS A 105 3.83 2.43 -8.24
C CYS A 105 3.49 2.45 -6.76
N GLU A 106 4.01 3.42 -6.03
CA GLU A 106 3.60 3.66 -4.64
C GLU A 106 2.12 4.01 -4.55
N LYS A 107 1.57 3.71 -3.39
CA LYS A 107 0.20 4.07 -3.02
C LYS A 107 0.13 5.51 -2.41
N PRO A 108 -1.02 6.18 -2.46
CA PRO A 108 -2.19 5.85 -3.27
C PRO A 108 -1.84 5.92 -4.76
N LEU A 109 -2.65 5.27 -5.60
CA LEU A 109 -2.35 5.23 -7.04
C LEU A 109 -2.19 6.63 -7.62
N ALA A 110 -3.07 7.57 -7.26
CA ALA A 110 -3.00 8.97 -7.67
C ALA A 110 -3.66 9.88 -6.62
N ARG A 111 -3.60 11.21 -6.83
CA ARG A 111 -4.27 12.20 -5.97
C ARG A 111 -5.79 12.18 -6.14
N THR A 112 -6.26 11.94 -7.36
CA THR A 112 -7.67 12.00 -7.75
C THR A 112 -8.10 10.75 -8.49
N LEU A 113 -9.41 10.48 -8.46
CA LEU A 113 -10.00 9.37 -9.22
C LEU A 113 -9.79 9.53 -10.74
N ALA A 114 -9.82 10.76 -11.25
CA ALA A 114 -9.59 11.03 -12.68
C ALA A 114 -8.15 10.69 -13.10
N GLU A 115 -7.16 11.05 -12.28
CA GLU A 115 -5.76 10.69 -12.52
C GLU A 115 -5.55 9.17 -12.50
N SER A 116 -6.10 8.49 -11.49
CA SER A 116 -5.98 7.02 -11.39
C SER A 116 -6.68 6.31 -12.54
N LYS A 117 -7.82 6.83 -13.05
CA LYS A 117 -8.46 6.31 -14.26
C LYS A 117 -7.57 6.46 -15.50
N GLY A 118 -6.93 7.63 -15.66
CA GLY A 118 -5.97 7.86 -16.75
C GLY A 118 -4.77 6.92 -16.72
N MET A 119 -4.27 6.61 -15.50
CA MET A 119 -3.20 5.63 -15.32
C MET A 119 -3.65 4.21 -15.69
N LEU A 120 -4.84 3.81 -15.21
CA LEU A 120 -5.43 2.51 -15.55
C LEU A 120 -5.60 2.36 -17.06
N ASP A 121 -6.23 3.34 -17.72
CA ASP A 121 -6.45 3.32 -19.18
C ASP A 121 -5.12 3.22 -19.95
N ALA A 122 -4.07 3.87 -19.47
CA ALA A 122 -2.77 3.83 -20.11
C ALA A 122 -2.12 2.44 -20.04
N VAL A 123 -2.16 1.77 -18.87
CA VAL A 123 -1.57 0.43 -18.71
C VAL A 123 -2.38 -0.64 -19.42
N GLU A 124 -3.72 -0.56 -19.41
CA GLU A 124 -4.59 -1.46 -20.15
C GLU A 124 -4.37 -1.33 -21.66
N LYS A 125 -4.32 -0.09 -22.19
CA LYS A 125 -4.06 0.17 -23.61
C LYS A 125 -2.69 -0.34 -24.06
N ALA A 126 -1.68 -0.23 -23.19
CA ALA A 126 -0.33 -0.69 -23.49
C ALA A 126 -0.14 -2.20 -23.28
N GLY A 127 -1.05 -2.87 -22.56
CA GLY A 127 -0.98 -4.30 -22.23
C GLY A 127 0.24 -4.64 -21.35
N ILE A 128 0.68 -3.73 -20.48
CA ILE A 128 1.87 -3.92 -19.67
C ILE A 128 1.54 -4.44 -18.27
N LYS A 129 2.47 -5.19 -17.69
CA LYS A 129 2.39 -5.63 -16.30
C LYS A 129 2.58 -4.44 -15.35
N ASN A 130 1.74 -4.41 -14.31
CA ASN A 130 1.76 -3.33 -13.33
C ASN A 130 1.36 -3.85 -11.95
N THR A 131 1.80 -3.15 -10.89
CA THR A 131 1.40 -3.41 -9.50
C THR A 131 1.48 -2.13 -8.67
N VAL A 132 0.73 -2.07 -7.56
CA VAL A 132 0.76 -0.98 -6.59
C VAL A 132 1.27 -1.48 -5.24
N TRP A 133 2.06 -0.68 -4.55
CA TRP A 133 2.74 -1.07 -3.32
C TRP A 133 1.80 -1.06 -2.09
N TYR A 134 0.68 -1.80 -2.13
CA TYR A 134 -0.12 -2.13 -0.94
C TYR A 134 0.52 -3.32 -0.19
N ASN A 135 1.68 -3.07 0.37
CA ASN A 135 2.58 -4.06 0.96
C ASN A 135 2.00 -4.84 2.15
N TYR A 136 1.01 -4.29 2.86
CA TYR A 136 0.44 -4.98 4.03
C TYR A 136 -0.23 -6.31 3.69
N ARG A 137 -0.73 -6.51 2.48
CA ARG A 137 -1.24 -7.81 2.02
C ARG A 137 -0.19 -8.94 2.14
N ARG A 138 1.11 -8.57 2.12
CA ARG A 138 2.26 -9.49 2.11
C ARG A 138 2.96 -9.66 3.45
N LEU A 139 2.35 -9.18 4.50
CA LEU A 139 2.75 -9.57 5.85
C LEU A 139 2.24 -10.98 6.14
N PRO A 140 3.06 -11.91 6.64
CA PRO A 140 2.65 -13.30 6.83
C PRO A 140 1.36 -13.46 7.62
N ALA A 141 1.17 -12.70 8.70
CA ALA A 141 -0.06 -12.74 9.49
C ALA A 141 -1.29 -12.27 8.71
N VAL A 142 -1.16 -11.23 7.87
CA VAL A 142 -2.26 -10.73 7.03
C VAL A 142 -2.56 -11.69 5.88
N SER A 143 -1.54 -12.29 5.28
CA SER A 143 -1.71 -13.34 4.27
C SER A 143 -2.33 -14.62 4.86
N LEU A 144 -1.96 -14.98 6.11
CA LEU A 144 -2.61 -16.09 6.82
C LEU A 144 -4.09 -15.79 7.10
N ALA A 145 -4.43 -14.54 7.47
CA ALA A 145 -5.83 -14.13 7.62
C ALA A 145 -6.63 -14.38 6.33
N LYS A 146 -6.07 -14.03 5.16
CA LYS A 146 -6.70 -14.31 3.85
C LYS A 146 -6.91 -15.81 3.64
N GLN A 147 -5.89 -16.64 3.88
CA GLN A 147 -6.04 -18.10 3.75
C GLN A 147 -7.11 -18.68 4.68
N ILE A 148 -7.21 -18.19 5.92
CA ILE A 148 -8.25 -18.61 6.87
C ILE A 148 -9.64 -18.21 6.36
N ILE A 149 -9.82 -17.00 5.83
CA ILE A 149 -11.07 -16.52 5.26
C ILE A 149 -11.45 -17.37 4.04
N ASP A 150 -10.52 -17.55 3.09
CA ASP A 150 -10.75 -18.31 1.86
C ASP A 150 -11.08 -19.78 2.12
N SER A 151 -10.56 -20.35 3.21
CA SER A 151 -10.92 -21.71 3.64
C SER A 151 -12.35 -21.83 4.21
N GLY A 152 -13.09 -20.72 4.31
CA GLY A 152 -14.46 -20.68 4.87
C GLY A 152 -14.54 -20.86 6.38
N LYS A 153 -13.43 -20.82 7.10
CA LYS A 153 -13.41 -21.06 8.57
C LYS A 153 -14.20 -20.04 9.36
N LEU A 154 -14.32 -18.80 8.88
CA LEU A 154 -15.10 -17.76 9.54
C LEU A 154 -16.62 -17.97 9.36
N GLY A 155 -17.05 -18.73 8.34
CA GLY A 155 -18.43 -18.74 7.89
C GLY A 155 -18.84 -17.41 7.28
N LYS A 156 -20.12 -17.03 7.37
CA LYS A 156 -20.59 -15.72 6.90
C LYS A 156 -19.97 -14.60 7.73
N ILE A 157 -19.34 -13.63 7.07
CA ILE A 157 -18.77 -12.46 7.75
C ILE A 157 -19.91 -11.47 8.05
N PHE A 158 -19.92 -10.90 9.26
CA PHE A 158 -20.90 -9.92 9.72
C PHE A 158 -20.31 -8.53 9.90
N HIS A 159 -19.08 -8.44 10.45
CA HIS A 159 -18.43 -7.17 10.73
C HIS A 159 -16.95 -7.17 10.34
N TYR A 160 -16.50 -6.02 9.83
CA TYR A 160 -15.11 -5.68 9.59
C TYR A 160 -14.79 -4.35 10.28
N ARG A 161 -13.72 -4.28 11.05
CA ARG A 161 -13.24 -3.04 11.67
C ARG A 161 -11.78 -2.84 11.33
N ALA A 162 -11.39 -1.61 11.00
CA ALA A 162 -9.98 -1.25 10.83
C ALA A 162 -9.71 0.17 11.31
N ASN A 163 -8.52 0.38 11.83
CA ASN A 163 -8.03 1.72 12.11
C ASN A 163 -6.56 1.87 11.72
N PHE A 164 -6.16 3.12 11.39
CA PHE A 164 -4.77 3.48 11.21
C PHE A 164 -4.47 4.81 11.91
N LEU A 165 -3.80 4.74 13.06
CA LEU A 165 -3.64 5.85 13.99
C LEU A 165 -2.18 6.31 14.06
N GLN A 166 -1.96 7.63 14.01
CA GLN A 166 -0.67 8.30 14.15
C GLN A 166 -0.80 9.56 15.01
N ASP A 167 0.32 10.19 15.38
CA ASP A 167 0.31 11.40 16.23
C ASP A 167 1.33 12.49 15.83
N TRP A 168 1.97 12.38 14.67
CA TRP A 168 3.11 13.21 14.33
C TRP A 168 2.79 14.63 13.84
N THR A 169 1.53 14.93 13.50
CA THR A 169 1.11 16.23 12.94
C THR A 169 0.43 17.16 13.95
N ILE A 170 0.37 16.78 15.23
CA ILE A 170 -0.38 17.50 16.27
C ILE A 170 0.17 18.92 16.53
N SER A 171 1.49 19.14 16.38
CA SER A 171 2.04 20.49 16.52
C SER A 171 1.68 21.36 15.33
N ALA A 172 1.23 22.59 15.61
CA ALA A 172 0.99 23.60 14.57
C ALA A 172 2.30 24.04 13.87
N ASP A 173 3.45 23.83 14.52
CA ASP A 173 4.77 24.16 13.96
C ASP A 173 5.22 23.20 12.84
N VAL A 174 4.58 22.03 12.70
CA VAL A 174 4.84 21.15 11.57
C VAL A 174 4.35 21.85 10.30
N PRO A 175 5.25 22.16 9.34
CA PRO A 175 4.86 22.87 8.13
C PRO A 175 4.09 21.97 7.17
N GLN A 176 3.42 22.57 6.18
CA GLN A 176 2.89 21.87 5.01
C GLN A 176 3.80 22.10 3.79
N GLY A 177 3.72 21.19 2.81
CA GLY A 177 4.49 21.28 1.56
C GLY A 177 5.98 20.94 1.69
N GLY A 178 6.71 21.03 0.59
CA GLY A 178 8.12 20.67 0.51
C GLY A 178 8.37 19.16 0.60
N THR A 179 9.63 18.76 0.69
CA THR A 179 10.01 17.34 0.63
C THR A 179 9.68 16.52 1.86
N ALA A 180 9.59 17.15 3.04
CA ALA A 180 9.34 16.45 4.31
C ALA A 180 7.84 16.37 4.65
N ALA A 181 7.08 17.41 4.31
CA ALA A 181 5.68 17.59 4.72
C ALA A 181 4.70 17.70 3.55
N TRP A 182 5.05 17.16 2.38
CA TRP A 182 4.18 17.15 1.20
C TRP A 182 2.83 16.47 1.46
N ARG A 183 2.79 15.50 2.39
CA ARG A 183 1.55 14.82 2.81
C ARG A 183 0.53 15.73 3.51
N LEU A 184 0.95 16.93 3.92
CA LEU A 184 0.08 17.95 4.52
C LEU A 184 -0.35 19.03 3.51
N ASP A 185 0.08 18.90 2.26
CA ASP A 185 -0.26 19.80 1.15
C ASP A 185 -1.26 19.10 0.23
N ALA A 186 -2.47 19.64 0.12
CA ALA A 186 -3.53 19.05 -0.68
C ALA A 186 -3.19 18.96 -2.17
N GLU A 187 -2.41 19.92 -2.70
CA GLU A 187 -1.99 19.91 -4.10
C GLU A 187 -1.04 18.74 -4.40
N ALA A 188 -0.19 18.37 -3.44
CA ALA A 188 0.76 17.27 -3.60
C ALA A 188 0.15 15.92 -3.20
N ALA A 189 -0.64 15.87 -2.14
CA ALA A 189 -1.15 14.63 -1.56
C ALA A 189 -2.54 14.21 -2.10
N GLY A 190 -3.38 15.17 -2.51
CA GLY A 190 -4.78 14.95 -2.87
C GLY A 190 -5.72 14.98 -1.68
N SER A 191 -5.50 14.16 -0.67
CA SER A 191 -6.22 14.12 0.60
C SER A 191 -5.27 13.83 1.77
N GLY A 192 -5.78 13.90 2.99
CA GLY A 192 -5.01 13.64 4.20
C GLY A 192 -4.96 12.16 4.58
N VAL A 193 -5.55 11.83 5.74
CA VAL A 193 -5.54 10.44 6.24
C VAL A 193 -6.37 9.49 5.38
N THR A 194 -7.39 9.99 4.65
CA THR A 194 -8.23 9.16 3.80
C THR A 194 -7.42 8.53 2.67
N GLY A 195 -6.65 9.30 1.91
CA GLY A 195 -5.83 8.77 0.81
C GLY A 195 -4.50 8.17 1.25
N ASP A 196 -3.91 8.64 2.36
CA ASP A 196 -2.62 8.13 2.80
C ASP A 196 -2.72 6.86 3.67
N LEU A 197 -3.59 6.86 4.68
CA LEU A 197 -3.68 5.81 5.68
C LEU A 197 -4.88 4.87 5.45
N LEU A 198 -6.09 5.43 5.26
CA LEU A 198 -7.27 4.60 5.02
C LEU A 198 -7.22 3.86 3.70
N ALA A 199 -6.49 4.35 2.69
CA ALA A 199 -6.28 3.60 1.46
C ALA A 199 -5.67 2.20 1.73
N HIS A 200 -4.76 2.05 2.71
CA HIS A 200 -4.28 0.74 3.14
C HIS A 200 -5.37 -0.10 3.80
N CYS A 201 -6.17 0.51 4.69
CA CYS A 201 -7.25 -0.20 5.37
C CYS A 201 -8.32 -0.67 4.37
N ILE A 202 -8.69 0.19 3.41
CA ILE A 202 -9.68 -0.08 2.37
C ILE A 202 -9.19 -1.18 1.44
N ASP A 203 -7.95 -1.08 0.94
CA ASP A 203 -7.33 -2.07 0.07
C ASP A 203 -7.31 -3.46 0.72
N THR A 204 -6.81 -3.53 1.96
CA THR A 204 -6.77 -4.79 2.71
C THR A 204 -8.17 -5.32 3.02
N ALA A 205 -9.13 -4.44 3.35
CA ALA A 205 -10.50 -4.83 3.64
C ALA A 205 -11.19 -5.42 2.40
N MET A 206 -11.04 -4.78 1.24
CA MET A 206 -11.63 -5.33 0.00
C MET A 206 -10.96 -6.63 -0.41
N TRP A 207 -9.66 -6.78 -0.19
CA TRP A 207 -8.96 -8.04 -0.45
C TRP A 207 -9.40 -9.17 0.49
N LEU A 208 -9.69 -8.87 1.77
CA LEU A 208 -10.10 -9.86 2.77
C LEU A 208 -11.59 -10.15 2.77
N ASN A 209 -12.44 -9.18 2.39
CA ASN A 209 -13.89 -9.25 2.64
C ASN A 209 -14.79 -8.88 1.43
N GLY A 210 -14.18 -8.58 0.29
CA GLY A 210 -14.94 -8.20 -0.93
C GLY A 210 -15.20 -6.70 -1.07
N GLY A 211 -15.95 -6.31 -2.09
CA GLY A 211 -16.17 -4.90 -2.45
C GLY A 211 -16.92 -4.10 -1.38
N ILE A 212 -16.52 -2.83 -1.22
CA ILE A 212 -17.27 -1.85 -0.39
C ILE A 212 -18.29 -1.17 -1.29
N LYS A 213 -19.58 -1.37 -1.00
CA LYS A 213 -20.71 -0.93 -1.81
C LYS A 213 -21.03 0.55 -1.62
N ASP A 214 -21.21 0.96 -0.38
CA ASP A 214 -21.59 2.32 -0.02
C ASP A 214 -20.95 2.75 1.30
N VAL A 215 -20.80 4.07 1.50
CA VAL A 215 -20.13 4.65 2.67
C VAL A 215 -20.88 5.84 3.24
N SER A 216 -20.74 6.05 4.56
CA SER A 216 -21.13 7.29 5.25
C SER A 216 -20.00 7.73 6.16
N ALA A 217 -19.54 8.98 6.00
CA ALA A 217 -18.28 9.45 6.56
C ALA A 217 -18.37 10.82 7.24
N VAL A 218 -17.40 11.03 8.14
CA VAL A 218 -17.10 12.32 8.76
C VAL A 218 -15.59 12.54 8.68
N THR A 219 -15.16 13.73 8.25
CA THR A 219 -13.76 14.14 8.25
C THR A 219 -13.58 15.42 9.06
N GLU A 220 -12.38 15.63 9.60
CA GLU A 220 -12.03 16.85 10.32
C GLU A 220 -10.59 17.26 10.00
N THR A 221 -10.38 18.57 9.88
CA THR A 221 -9.07 19.21 9.81
C THR A 221 -8.88 20.01 11.09
N PHE A 222 -8.03 19.56 12.01
CA PHE A 222 -7.89 20.19 13.32
C PHE A 222 -7.06 21.48 13.27
N ILE A 223 -5.94 21.47 12.52
CA ILE A 223 -5.11 22.66 12.32
C ILE A 223 -5.47 23.27 10.96
N LYS A 224 -6.15 24.40 11.00
CA LYS A 224 -6.73 25.03 9.80
C LYS A 224 -5.69 25.77 8.95
N GLU A 225 -4.56 26.17 9.54
CA GLU A 225 -3.51 26.94 8.85
C GLU A 225 -2.14 26.45 9.29
N ARG A 226 -1.21 26.36 8.34
CA ARG A 226 0.19 26.00 8.59
C ARG A 226 1.14 26.84 7.74
N MET A 227 2.35 27.02 8.24
CA MET A 227 3.44 27.58 7.42
C MET A 227 3.71 26.65 6.23
N HIS A 228 3.65 27.18 5.01
CA HIS A 228 4.00 26.41 3.82
C HIS A 228 5.51 26.51 3.56
N GLN A 229 6.21 25.38 3.58
CA GLN A 229 7.67 25.32 3.57
C GLN A 229 8.31 25.93 2.31
N VAL A 230 7.66 25.82 1.15
CA VAL A 230 8.18 26.32 -0.12
C VAL A 230 7.92 27.82 -0.29
N THR A 231 6.72 28.29 0.08
CA THR A 231 6.31 29.69 -0.12
C THR A 231 6.70 30.60 1.04
N GLY A 232 7.02 30.04 2.22
CA GLY A 232 7.29 30.79 3.44
C GLY A 232 6.09 31.59 3.98
N LYS A 233 4.87 31.24 3.56
CA LYS A 233 3.63 31.92 3.98
C LYS A 233 2.72 30.95 4.74
N VAL A 234 1.95 31.49 5.68
CA VAL A 234 0.84 30.73 6.30
C VAL A 234 -0.24 30.53 5.25
N GLN A 235 -0.69 29.29 5.11
CA GLN A 235 -1.72 28.88 4.14
C GLN A 235 -2.73 27.95 4.81
N LYS A 236 -3.94 27.92 4.29
CA LYS A 236 -4.98 26.97 4.74
C LYS A 236 -4.53 25.54 4.50
N VAL A 237 -4.85 24.67 5.46
CA VAL A 237 -4.70 23.22 5.32
C VAL A 237 -5.93 22.67 4.60
N GLY A 238 -5.71 22.03 3.47
CA GLY A 238 -6.77 21.48 2.60
C GLY A 238 -6.96 19.97 2.72
N ILE A 239 -6.29 19.33 3.68
CA ILE A 239 -6.37 17.87 3.90
C ILE A 239 -7.20 17.54 5.14
N ASP A 240 -7.71 16.31 5.20
CA ASP A 240 -8.33 15.72 6.39
C ASP A 240 -7.25 15.20 7.36
N ASP A 241 -7.33 15.63 8.63
CA ASP A 241 -6.47 15.16 9.73
C ASP A 241 -7.05 13.93 10.42
N ALA A 242 -8.36 13.75 10.33
CA ALA A 242 -9.10 12.60 10.83
C ALA A 242 -10.26 12.25 9.88
N CYS A 243 -10.52 10.95 9.78
CA CYS A 243 -11.66 10.41 9.05
C CYS A 243 -12.22 9.19 9.80
N ILE A 244 -13.54 9.14 9.92
CA ILE A 244 -14.29 7.99 10.40
C ILE A 244 -15.37 7.70 9.37
N PHE A 245 -15.50 6.45 8.93
CA PHE A 245 -16.61 6.05 8.08
C PHE A 245 -17.12 4.65 8.41
N HIS A 246 -18.37 4.39 8.10
CA HIS A 246 -18.98 3.08 8.08
C HIS A 246 -19.51 2.77 6.68
N CYS A 247 -19.63 1.47 6.40
CA CYS A 247 -19.97 1.01 5.06
C CYS A 247 -20.74 -0.31 5.08
N HIS A 248 -21.36 -0.63 3.94
CA HIS A 248 -21.78 -1.97 3.61
C HIS A 248 -20.82 -2.59 2.59
N PHE A 249 -20.48 -3.85 2.81
CA PHE A 249 -19.81 -4.66 1.81
C PHE A 249 -20.81 -5.36 0.89
N ASP A 250 -20.39 -5.77 -0.30
CA ASP A 250 -21.23 -6.49 -1.26
C ASP A 250 -21.79 -7.81 -0.70
N ASN A 251 -21.04 -8.46 0.21
CA ASN A 251 -21.47 -9.69 0.89
C ASN A 251 -22.50 -9.45 2.02
N GLY A 252 -22.89 -8.19 2.25
CA GLY A 252 -23.86 -7.78 3.26
C GLY A 252 -23.29 -7.56 4.66
N SER A 253 -21.97 -7.67 4.86
CA SER A 253 -21.35 -7.33 6.14
C SER A 253 -21.21 -5.82 6.33
N LEU A 254 -21.09 -5.38 7.60
CA LEU A 254 -20.89 -3.98 7.97
C LEU A 254 -19.41 -3.70 8.21
N GLY A 255 -18.96 -2.53 7.74
CA GLY A 255 -17.60 -2.03 7.99
C GLY A 255 -17.56 -0.78 8.84
N LEU A 256 -16.52 -0.66 9.69
CA LEU A 256 -16.18 0.54 10.44
C LEU A 256 -14.70 0.84 10.29
N PHE A 257 -14.38 2.05 9.88
CA PHE A 257 -13.02 2.50 9.62
C PHE A 257 -12.73 3.81 10.32
N GLU A 258 -11.53 3.93 10.87
CA GLU A 258 -11.04 5.13 11.52
C GLU A 258 -9.59 5.40 11.13
N SER A 259 -9.27 6.65 10.85
CA SER A 259 -7.87 7.07 10.75
C SER A 259 -7.69 8.50 11.22
N THR A 260 -6.57 8.76 11.89
CA THR A 260 -6.18 10.11 12.28
C THR A 260 -4.68 10.20 12.51
N ARG A 261 -4.13 11.40 12.31
CA ARG A 261 -2.76 11.77 12.72
C ARG A 261 -2.71 12.54 14.05
N TYR A 262 -3.81 12.45 14.83
CA TYR A 262 -3.99 13.16 16.12
C TYR A 262 -4.25 12.23 17.30
N ALA A 263 -4.01 10.93 17.14
CA ALA A 263 -4.15 9.94 18.20
C ALA A 263 -2.86 9.85 19.05
N ARG A 264 -2.68 10.78 19.98
CA ARG A 264 -1.49 10.82 20.85
C ARG A 264 -1.26 9.48 21.54
N GLY A 265 -0.03 8.96 21.41
CA GLY A 265 0.37 7.65 21.93
C GLY A 265 0.46 6.56 20.85
N HIS A 266 -0.02 6.82 19.63
CA HIS A 266 0.06 5.89 18.51
C HIS A 266 1.02 6.39 17.43
N LYS A 267 2.02 5.57 17.06
CA LYS A 267 3.05 5.95 16.07
C LYS A 267 2.65 5.59 14.65
N ALA A 268 2.17 4.39 14.43
CA ALA A 268 1.66 3.86 13.17
C ALA A 268 0.82 2.61 13.47
N LEU A 269 -0.16 2.74 14.35
CA LEU A 269 -1.02 1.63 14.74
C LEU A 269 -2.01 1.35 13.61
N TYR A 270 -1.80 0.27 12.87
CA TYR A 270 -2.77 -0.28 11.95
C TYR A 270 -3.30 -1.60 12.51
N THR A 271 -4.61 -1.69 12.70
CA THR A 271 -5.28 -2.90 13.15
C THR A 271 -6.49 -3.23 12.29
N PHE A 272 -6.86 -4.51 12.23
CA PHE A 272 -8.19 -4.92 11.79
C PHE A 272 -8.74 -6.05 12.66
N GLU A 273 -10.07 -6.15 12.69
CA GLU A 273 -10.81 -7.26 13.28
C GLU A 273 -11.96 -7.66 12.35
N ILE A 274 -12.13 -8.97 12.13
CA ILE A 274 -13.17 -9.55 11.28
C ILE A 274 -13.95 -10.57 12.10
N ASN A 275 -15.27 -10.39 12.17
CA ASN A 275 -16.14 -11.27 12.93
C ASN A 275 -17.07 -12.02 11.98
N GLY A 276 -16.95 -13.33 11.98
CA GLY A 276 -17.78 -14.26 11.21
C GLY A 276 -18.71 -15.08 12.09
N GLU A 277 -19.53 -15.89 11.43
CA GLU A 277 -20.51 -16.78 12.06
C GLU A 277 -19.85 -17.83 12.97
N HIS A 278 -18.72 -18.35 12.55
CA HIS A 278 -18.04 -19.45 13.24
C HIS A 278 -16.79 -19.01 13.97
N ALA A 279 -16.07 -18.04 13.42
CA ALA A 279 -14.77 -17.62 13.93
C ALA A 279 -14.55 -16.12 13.72
N SER A 280 -13.57 -15.59 14.44
CA SER A 280 -13.09 -14.20 14.31
C SER A 280 -11.59 -14.17 14.25
N ILE A 281 -11.07 -13.17 13.55
CA ILE A 281 -9.63 -12.87 13.48
C ILE A 281 -9.38 -11.40 13.76
N ARG A 282 -8.23 -11.10 14.35
CA ARG A 282 -7.73 -9.73 14.49
C ARG A 282 -6.21 -9.68 14.37
N TRP A 283 -5.71 -8.56 13.91
CA TRP A 283 -4.30 -8.32 13.69
C TRP A 283 -3.91 -6.90 14.10
N ASP A 284 -2.65 -6.73 14.52
CA ASP A 284 -2.05 -5.47 14.95
C ASP A 284 -0.64 -5.33 14.34
N LEU A 285 -0.39 -4.21 13.67
CA LEU A 285 0.91 -3.91 13.07
C LEU A 285 2.05 -3.83 14.10
N HIS A 286 1.77 -3.43 15.34
CA HIS A 286 2.77 -3.37 16.39
C HIS A 286 3.13 -4.75 16.97
N ASP A 287 2.30 -5.77 16.71
CA ASP A 287 2.59 -7.19 16.95
C ASP A 287 2.55 -7.97 15.61
N LEU A 288 3.35 -7.51 14.68
CA LEU A 288 3.33 -7.81 13.24
C LEU A 288 3.32 -9.32 12.92
N ASN A 289 4.00 -10.13 13.73
CA ASN A 289 4.14 -11.57 13.52
C ASN A 289 3.07 -12.41 14.21
N ARG A 290 2.02 -11.81 14.73
CA ARG A 290 0.92 -12.51 15.39
C ARG A 290 -0.39 -12.27 14.70
N LEU A 291 -1.19 -13.35 14.59
CA LEU A 291 -2.60 -13.31 14.22
C LEU A 291 -3.42 -13.88 15.36
N GLU A 292 -4.39 -13.13 15.84
CA GLU A 292 -5.31 -13.63 16.84
C GLU A 292 -6.52 -14.30 16.15
N TYR A 293 -6.88 -15.49 16.62
CA TYR A 293 -7.96 -16.30 16.07
C TYR A 293 -8.86 -16.81 17.20
N PHE A 294 -10.17 -16.67 17.04
CA PHE A 294 -11.21 -17.22 17.91
C PHE A 294 -12.12 -18.13 17.11
N ASP A 295 -12.40 -19.34 17.61
CA ASP A 295 -13.36 -20.26 17.00
C ASP A 295 -14.47 -20.62 17.98
N HIS A 296 -15.72 -20.30 17.64
CA HIS A 296 -16.88 -20.58 18.48
C HIS A 296 -17.18 -22.08 18.60
N ARG A 297 -16.70 -22.87 17.64
CA ARG A 297 -16.90 -24.35 17.59
C ARG A 297 -15.96 -25.11 18.53
N ASP A 298 -14.99 -24.43 19.13
CA ASP A 298 -14.15 -25.01 20.17
C ASP A 298 -14.99 -25.42 21.39
N GLU A 299 -14.53 -26.42 22.13
CA GLU A 299 -15.13 -26.80 23.40
C GLU A 299 -15.17 -25.58 24.35
N SER A 300 -16.32 -25.37 25.01
CA SER A 300 -16.56 -24.18 25.84
C SER A 300 -15.50 -23.95 26.93
N ILE A 301 -14.93 -25.03 27.46
CA ILE A 301 -13.92 -24.99 28.52
C ILE A 301 -12.57 -24.43 28.06
N VAL A 302 -12.25 -24.49 26.77
CA VAL A 302 -11.00 -24.00 26.16
C VAL A 302 -11.24 -22.89 25.14
N ARG A 303 -12.49 -22.50 24.95
CA ARG A 303 -12.85 -21.48 23.97
C ARG A 303 -12.32 -20.12 24.38
N GLY A 304 -11.50 -19.53 23.52
CA GLY A 304 -10.89 -18.23 23.76
C GLY A 304 -10.09 -17.75 22.54
N TRP A 305 -9.61 -16.54 22.61
CA TRP A 305 -8.67 -16.03 21.59
C TRP A 305 -7.35 -16.80 21.68
N ARG A 306 -6.88 -17.30 20.53
CA ARG A 306 -5.54 -17.88 20.36
C ARG A 306 -4.65 -16.88 19.68
N SER A 307 -3.44 -16.71 20.18
CA SER A 307 -2.41 -15.93 19.50
C SER A 307 -1.55 -16.88 18.67
N ILE A 308 -1.68 -16.82 17.35
CA ILE A 308 -0.88 -17.58 16.41
C ILE A 308 0.40 -16.81 16.13
N HIS A 309 1.55 -17.34 16.52
CA HIS A 309 2.86 -16.79 16.16
C HIS A 309 3.19 -17.23 14.74
N VAL A 310 3.07 -16.32 13.77
CA VAL A 310 3.17 -16.64 12.34
C VAL A 310 4.64 -16.71 11.95
N THR A 311 5.27 -17.85 12.24
CA THR A 311 6.71 -18.12 12.00
C THR A 311 6.99 -19.54 11.55
N ASP A 312 5.97 -20.40 11.44
CA ASP A 312 6.15 -21.78 11.00
C ASP A 312 6.30 -21.85 9.47
N GLY A 313 7.12 -22.79 8.98
CA GLY A 313 7.48 -22.85 7.57
C GLY A 313 6.34 -23.19 6.59
N ASP A 314 5.18 -23.64 7.09
CA ASP A 314 3.96 -23.86 6.31
C ASP A 314 3.04 -22.62 6.25
N GLN A 315 3.42 -21.53 6.95
CA GLN A 315 2.72 -20.26 6.91
C GLN A 315 3.25 -19.37 5.77
N PRO A 316 2.43 -18.41 5.28
CA PRO A 316 2.79 -17.60 4.11
C PRO A 316 4.18 -16.97 4.22
N TYR A 317 5.04 -17.21 3.23
CA TYR A 317 6.42 -16.74 3.09
C TYR A 317 7.43 -17.26 4.13
N MET A 318 6.99 -17.89 5.24
CA MET A 318 7.89 -18.18 6.37
C MET A 318 8.87 -19.32 6.09
N ASP A 319 8.63 -20.16 5.08
CA ASP A 319 9.59 -21.15 4.57
C ASP A 319 10.88 -20.54 3.99
N LYS A 320 10.87 -19.23 3.72
CA LYS A 320 12.01 -18.49 3.14
C LYS A 320 12.92 -17.85 4.18
N TRP A 321 12.48 -17.77 5.43
CA TRP A 321 13.18 -16.97 6.44
C TRP A 321 13.91 -17.82 7.48
N TRP A 322 13.52 -17.72 8.72
CA TRP A 322 14.24 -18.28 9.85
C TRP A 322 13.55 -19.54 10.38
N VAL A 323 14.17 -20.17 11.38
CA VAL A 323 13.51 -21.25 12.10
C VAL A 323 12.28 -20.75 12.87
N PRO A 324 11.27 -21.60 13.12
CA PRO A 324 10.08 -21.23 13.90
C PRO A 324 10.42 -20.53 15.21
N GLY A 325 9.66 -19.50 15.54
CA GLY A 325 9.86 -18.66 16.71
C GLY A 325 10.62 -17.35 16.45
N LEU A 326 11.30 -17.20 15.29
CA LEU A 326 12.00 -15.98 14.93
C LEU A 326 11.15 -15.16 13.95
N GLY A 327 10.73 -13.99 14.41
CA GLY A 327 9.91 -13.05 13.62
C GLY A 327 10.71 -12.29 12.57
N ILE A 328 9.97 -11.68 11.64
CA ILE A 328 10.49 -10.79 10.58
C ILE A 328 9.95 -9.38 10.74
N GLY A 329 10.54 -8.40 10.06
CA GLY A 329 10.20 -6.97 10.18
C GLY A 329 9.33 -6.44 9.03
N TYR A 330 9.00 -5.16 9.11
CA TYR A 330 8.19 -4.42 8.15
C TYR A 330 8.75 -4.48 6.71
N GLU A 331 10.06 -4.38 6.57
CA GLU A 331 10.77 -4.38 5.28
C GLU A 331 10.58 -5.68 4.48
N HIS A 332 10.29 -6.79 5.16
CA HIS A 332 10.08 -8.09 4.50
C HIS A 332 8.84 -8.10 3.62
N SER A 333 7.81 -7.32 3.95
CA SER A 333 6.62 -7.19 3.11
C SER A 333 6.94 -6.67 1.69
N PHE A 334 7.96 -5.82 1.57
CA PHE A 334 8.44 -5.32 0.28
C PHE A 334 9.25 -6.38 -0.47
N ILE A 335 10.07 -7.16 0.23
CA ILE A 335 10.79 -8.30 -0.36
C ILE A 335 9.79 -9.32 -0.91
N HIS A 336 8.71 -9.62 -0.16
CA HIS A 336 7.63 -10.50 -0.60
C HIS A 336 6.90 -9.93 -1.81
N GLN A 337 6.67 -8.62 -1.86
CA GLN A 337 6.01 -8.00 -3.03
C GLN A 337 6.90 -8.08 -4.27
N VAL A 338 8.21 -7.86 -4.15
CA VAL A 338 9.13 -8.08 -5.27
C VAL A 338 9.08 -9.55 -5.71
N ALA A 339 9.16 -10.50 -4.75
CA ALA A 339 9.10 -11.92 -5.07
C ALA A 339 7.80 -12.31 -5.79
N ASP A 340 6.64 -11.81 -5.35
CA ASP A 340 5.36 -12.08 -5.99
C ASP A 340 5.27 -11.43 -7.37
N PHE A 341 5.84 -10.23 -7.56
CA PHE A 341 5.92 -9.62 -8.88
C PHE A 341 6.77 -10.47 -9.84
N LEU A 342 7.92 -10.96 -9.38
CA LEU A 342 8.77 -11.83 -10.21
C LEU A 342 8.08 -13.17 -10.52
N LYS A 343 7.38 -13.78 -9.54
CA LYS A 343 6.57 -15.00 -9.76
C LYS A 343 5.47 -14.77 -10.80
N SER A 344 4.77 -13.64 -10.73
CA SER A 344 3.72 -13.32 -11.68
C SER A 344 4.26 -13.17 -13.12
N LEU A 345 5.47 -12.60 -13.27
CA LEU A 345 6.13 -12.53 -14.58
C LEU A 345 6.47 -13.92 -15.14
N GLU A 346 6.91 -14.85 -14.27
CA GLU A 346 7.18 -16.25 -14.65
C GLU A 346 5.93 -16.98 -15.11
N ALA A 347 4.83 -16.78 -14.37
CA ALA A 347 3.53 -17.38 -14.69
C ALA A 347 2.81 -16.70 -15.87
N GLY A 348 3.24 -15.51 -16.28
CA GLY A 348 2.52 -14.69 -17.27
C GLY A 348 1.24 -14.05 -16.71
N GLU A 349 1.06 -14.07 -15.39
CA GLU A 349 -0.11 -13.58 -14.67
C GLU A 349 0.06 -12.11 -14.21
N ASP A 350 -1.00 -11.53 -13.66
CA ASP A 350 -0.94 -10.20 -13.07
C ASP A 350 -0.51 -10.28 -11.58
N CYS A 351 0.30 -9.32 -11.14
CA CYS A 351 0.68 -9.18 -9.73
C CYS A 351 -0.30 -8.27 -9.00
N HIS A 352 -1.26 -8.86 -8.30
CA HIS A 352 -2.20 -8.08 -7.48
C HIS A 352 -1.55 -7.54 -6.20
N PRO A 353 -1.91 -6.29 -5.76
CA PRO A 353 -2.88 -5.40 -6.41
C PRO A 353 -2.30 -4.73 -7.66
N THR A 354 -3.09 -4.77 -8.73
CA THR A 354 -2.82 -4.06 -9.98
C THR A 354 -3.31 -2.60 -9.90
N PHE A 355 -3.09 -1.81 -10.95
CA PHE A 355 -3.68 -0.48 -11.09
C PHE A 355 -5.21 -0.53 -11.08
N LYS A 356 -5.82 -1.62 -11.55
CA LYS A 356 -7.26 -1.82 -11.48
C LYS A 356 -7.73 -1.97 -10.03
N ASP A 357 -7.06 -2.81 -9.24
CA ASP A 357 -7.40 -2.99 -7.82
C ASP A 357 -7.23 -1.68 -7.05
N ALA A 358 -6.14 -0.94 -7.32
CA ALA A 358 -5.89 0.35 -6.69
C ALA A 358 -6.88 1.45 -7.14
N TYR A 359 -7.36 1.40 -8.37
CA TYR A 359 -8.43 2.27 -8.85
C TYR A 359 -9.75 2.01 -8.11
N GLU A 360 -10.09 0.74 -7.85
CA GLU A 360 -11.25 0.40 -7.01
C GLU A 360 -11.09 0.93 -5.58
N THR A 361 -9.89 0.83 -5.00
CA THR A 361 -9.58 1.45 -3.70
C THR A 361 -9.75 2.97 -3.74
N GLN A 362 -9.30 3.62 -4.81
CA GLN A 362 -9.43 5.07 -5.00
C GLN A 362 -10.90 5.52 -5.09
N LYS A 363 -11.78 4.73 -5.72
CA LYS A 363 -13.23 4.99 -5.75
C LYS A 363 -13.82 5.08 -4.34
N VAL A 364 -13.44 4.17 -3.46
CA VAL A 364 -13.88 4.20 -2.06
C VAL A 364 -13.36 5.45 -1.35
N CYS A 365 -12.07 5.79 -1.51
CA CYS A 365 -11.49 6.99 -0.91
C CYS A 365 -12.23 8.26 -1.36
N GLU A 366 -12.55 8.38 -2.65
CA GLU A 366 -13.31 9.51 -3.21
C GLU A 366 -14.74 9.56 -2.63
N ALA A 367 -15.45 8.41 -2.60
CA ALA A 367 -16.79 8.33 -2.04
C ALA A 367 -16.82 8.68 -0.54
N VAL A 368 -15.78 8.35 0.22
CA VAL A 368 -15.62 8.76 1.63
C VAL A 368 -15.54 10.27 1.77
N ILE A 369 -14.70 10.93 0.98
CA ILE A 369 -14.56 12.40 0.99
C ILE A 369 -15.88 13.05 0.55
N ASP A 370 -16.52 12.55 -0.51
CA ASP A 370 -17.80 13.05 -1.01
C ASP A 370 -18.92 12.88 0.02
N SER A 371 -18.93 11.76 0.72
CA SER A 371 -19.88 11.49 1.80
C SER A 371 -19.71 12.48 2.95
N ALA A 372 -18.48 12.71 3.40
CA ALA A 372 -18.19 13.67 4.46
C ALA A 372 -18.61 15.10 4.08
N ASN A 373 -18.32 15.53 2.84
CA ASN A 373 -18.67 16.87 2.35
C ASN A 373 -20.18 17.06 2.20
N SER A 374 -20.90 16.07 1.68
CA SER A 374 -22.35 16.14 1.46
C SER A 374 -23.17 15.70 2.67
N LYS A 375 -22.54 15.13 3.71
CA LYS A 375 -23.19 14.58 4.91
C LYS A 375 -24.29 13.57 4.56
N SER A 376 -24.01 12.71 3.59
CA SER A 376 -24.96 11.71 3.09
C SER A 376 -24.23 10.43 2.66
N TRP A 377 -24.95 9.31 2.65
CA TRP A 377 -24.46 8.08 2.07
C TRP A 377 -24.08 8.25 0.61
N LYS A 378 -23.00 7.59 0.21
CA LYS A 378 -22.52 7.55 -1.16
C LYS A 378 -22.29 6.11 -1.62
N ASP A 379 -22.78 5.80 -2.80
CA ASP A 379 -22.37 4.61 -3.53
C ASP A 379 -20.92 4.79 -3.99
N THR A 380 -20.12 3.74 -3.87
CA THR A 380 -18.70 3.79 -4.25
C THR A 380 -18.48 3.53 -5.73
N GLY A 381 -19.43 2.88 -6.39
CA GLY A 381 -19.29 2.38 -7.75
C GLY A 381 -18.18 1.35 -7.93
N VAL A 382 -17.79 0.67 -6.84
CA VAL A 382 -16.76 -0.39 -6.86
C VAL A 382 -17.28 -1.60 -7.64
N GLU A 383 -16.42 -2.12 -8.52
CA GLU A 383 -16.63 -3.37 -9.26
C GLU A 383 -15.58 -4.40 -8.85
N TRP A 384 -15.66 -4.84 -7.59
CA TRP A 384 -14.72 -5.81 -7.05
C TRP A 384 -15.07 -7.22 -7.52
N LYS A 385 -14.11 -7.86 -8.17
CA LYS A 385 -14.21 -9.29 -8.50
C LYS A 385 -13.18 -10.03 -7.66
N GLU A 386 -13.62 -10.88 -6.76
CA GLU A 386 -12.72 -11.84 -6.12
C GLU A 386 -12.03 -12.69 -7.20
N LYS A 387 -10.71 -12.77 -7.08
CA LYS A 387 -9.89 -13.65 -7.91
C LYS A 387 -9.26 -14.71 -7.05
#